data_9d6ce2e0fff6a310e02ceaa76ae39a1f
#
_entry.id   9d6ce2e0fff6a310e02ceaa76ae39a1f
#
_cell.length_a   1.000
_cell.length_b   1.000
_cell.length_c   1.000
_cell.angle_alpha   90.00
_cell.angle_beta   90.00
_cell.angle_gamma   90.00
#
_symmetry.space_group_name_H-M   'P 1'
#
loop_
_entity.id
_entity.type
_entity.pdbx_description
1 polymer ?
#
loop_
_entity_poly.entity_id
_entity_poly.type
_entity_poly.pdbx_seq_one_letter_code
_entity_poly.pdbx_strand_id
1 'polypeptide(L)'
;SKDNFNSHCNKLINYIREKLSGFKYNNSIITPEKNSLSNILNVCFENFEGEPILIGLDMAGICASSGSACSSASLEPSHVLIAQGIDPKLAVGSIRISLSLENTEQDIEYLVENLERVVSELSVYAKN
;
A
#
# COMPACT_ATOMS: atom_id res chain seq x y z
N SER A 1 -18.89 15.47 7.08
CA SER A 1 -18.72 16.32 5.91
C SER A 1 -17.50 15.85 5.10
N LYS A 2 -17.43 16.28 3.88
CA LYS A 2 -16.32 15.97 2.98
C LYS A 2 -14.98 16.44 3.56
N ASP A 3 -14.99 17.61 4.19
CA ASP A 3 -13.79 18.18 4.79
C ASP A 3 -13.31 17.36 5.98
N ASN A 4 -14.24 16.85 6.80
CA ASN A 4 -13.88 15.98 7.92
C ASN A 4 -13.29 14.66 7.42
N PHE A 5 -13.87 14.11 6.37
CA PHE A 5 -13.38 12.88 5.76
C PHE A 5 -11.96 13.06 5.24
N ASN A 6 -11.73 14.11 4.46
CA ASN A 6 -10.41 14.39 3.88
C ASN A 6 -9.37 14.67 4.96
N SER A 7 -9.73 15.45 5.97
CA SER A 7 -8.85 15.77 7.08
C SER A 7 -8.44 14.51 7.85
N HIS A 8 -9.42 13.66 8.14
CA HIS A 8 -9.16 12.40 8.84
C HIS A 8 -8.24 11.48 8.02
N CYS A 9 -8.55 11.31 6.75
CA CYS A 9 -7.75 10.43 5.88
C CYS A 9 -6.34 10.97 5.69
N ASN A 10 -6.18 12.27 5.54
CA ASN A 10 -4.85 12.88 5.42
C ASN A 10 -4.03 12.66 6.69
N LYS A 11 -4.66 12.76 7.84
CA LYS A 11 -3.99 12.50 9.12
C LYS A 11 -3.48 11.06 9.18
N LEU A 12 -4.30 10.11 8.77
CA LEU A 12 -3.91 8.70 8.77
C LEU A 12 -2.83 8.42 7.73
N ILE A 13 -2.91 9.03 6.56
CA ILE A 13 -1.89 8.87 5.53
C ILE A 13 -0.55 9.41 6.02
N ASN A 14 -0.54 10.57 6.66
CA ASN A 14 0.69 11.13 7.22
C ASN A 14 1.26 10.22 8.28
N TYR A 15 0.41 9.60 9.09
CA TYR A 15 0.84 8.65 10.11
C TYR A 15 1.47 7.40 9.46
N ILE A 16 0.87 6.90 8.39
CA ILE A 16 1.44 5.78 7.63
C ILE A 16 2.81 6.16 7.07
N ARG A 17 2.94 7.34 6.48
CA ARG A 17 4.21 7.83 5.94
C ARG A 17 5.30 7.85 7.00
N GLU A 18 4.97 8.36 8.18
CA GLU A 18 5.90 8.43 9.28
C GLU A 18 6.37 7.04 9.70
N LYS A 19 5.43 6.11 9.82
CA LYS A 19 5.75 4.73 10.20
C LYS A 19 6.59 4.03 9.13
N LEU A 20 6.24 4.18 7.86
CA LEU A 20 6.95 3.51 6.78
C LEU A 20 8.31 4.14 6.47
N SER A 21 8.54 5.38 6.88
CA SER A 21 9.85 6.00 6.69
C SER A 21 10.94 5.30 7.50
N GLY A 22 10.57 4.65 8.60
CA GLY A 22 11.50 3.86 9.41
C GLY A 22 11.55 2.38 9.04
N PHE A 23 10.88 2.01 7.96
CA PHE A 23 10.79 0.62 7.54
C PHE A 23 12.12 0.11 7.00
N LYS A 24 12.43 -1.14 7.30
CA LYS A 24 13.68 -1.78 6.87
C LYS A 24 13.74 -1.94 5.34
N TYR A 25 12.59 -2.12 4.70
CA TYR A 25 12.52 -2.40 3.28
C TYR A 25 12.15 -1.14 2.51
N ASN A 26 12.81 -0.95 1.36
CA ASN A 26 12.55 0.22 0.53
C ASN A 26 11.09 0.23 0.07
N ASN A 27 10.45 1.36 0.27
CA ASN A 27 9.07 1.54 -0.12
C ASN A 27 8.84 2.97 -0.61
N SER A 28 7.79 3.13 -1.39
CA SER A 28 7.36 4.44 -1.87
C SER A 28 5.86 4.54 -1.68
N ILE A 29 5.40 5.67 -1.17
CA ILE A 29 3.98 5.93 -1.03
C ILE A 29 3.58 6.87 -2.15
N ILE A 30 2.62 6.42 -2.95
CA ILE A 30 2.09 7.20 -4.05
C ILE A 30 0.70 7.63 -3.67
N THR A 31 0.51 8.94 -3.50
CA THR A 31 -0.81 9.48 -3.21
C THR A 31 -1.55 9.74 -4.51
N PRO A 32 -2.88 9.65 -4.47
CA PRO A 32 -3.68 10.04 -5.63
C PRO A 32 -3.43 11.49 -6.00
N GLU A 33 -3.62 11.79 -7.26
CA GLU A 33 -3.51 13.15 -7.73
C GLU A 33 -4.57 14.07 -7.13
N LYS A 34 -4.30 15.35 -7.20
CA LYS A 34 -5.26 16.40 -6.92
C LYS A 34 -6.56 16.09 -7.64
N ASN A 35 -7.64 16.03 -6.96
CA ASN A 35 -8.99 15.72 -7.46
C ASN A 35 -9.39 14.26 -7.39
N SER A 36 -8.49 13.36 -6.98
CA SER A 36 -8.88 12.00 -6.69
C SER A 36 -9.30 11.89 -5.22
N LEU A 37 -9.87 10.76 -4.85
CA LEU A 37 -10.28 10.52 -3.47
C LEU A 37 -9.05 10.47 -2.57
N SER A 38 -9.05 11.26 -1.52
CA SER A 38 -7.90 11.38 -0.62
C SER A 38 -7.77 10.20 0.35
N ASN A 39 -8.66 9.22 0.23
CA ASN A 39 -8.70 8.07 1.12
C ASN A 39 -7.98 6.84 0.58
N ILE A 40 -7.37 6.95 -0.58
CA ILE A 40 -6.69 5.81 -1.22
C ILE A 40 -5.20 6.15 -1.34
N LEU A 41 -4.37 5.18 -0.98
CA LEU A 41 -2.94 5.31 -1.21
C LEU A 41 -2.38 4.01 -1.74
N ASN A 42 -1.33 4.13 -2.53
CA ASN A 42 -0.57 2.98 -3.01
C ASN A 42 0.77 2.95 -2.30
N VAL A 43 1.13 1.78 -1.80
CA VAL A 43 2.44 1.55 -1.20
C VAL A 43 3.16 0.54 -2.09
N CYS A 44 4.32 0.92 -2.57
CA CYS A 44 5.12 0.07 -3.46
C CYS A 44 6.37 -0.39 -2.72
N PHE A 45 6.62 -1.68 -2.75
CA PHE A 45 7.81 -2.28 -2.14
C PHE A 45 8.76 -2.75 -3.23
N GLU A 46 9.97 -2.21 -3.22
CA GLU A 46 10.99 -2.58 -4.18
C GLU A 46 11.41 -4.04 -3.99
N ASN A 47 11.51 -4.78 -5.09
CA ASN A 47 11.91 -6.18 -5.13
C ASN A 47 10.89 -7.17 -4.54
N PHE A 48 9.65 -6.73 -4.38
CA PHE A 48 8.56 -7.60 -3.92
C PHE A 48 7.42 -7.56 -4.93
N GLU A 49 6.60 -8.59 -4.88
CA GLU A 49 5.34 -8.63 -5.61
C GLU A 49 4.21 -8.31 -4.64
N GLY A 50 3.20 -7.59 -5.12
CA GLY A 50 2.09 -7.16 -4.26
C GLY A 50 1.18 -8.30 -3.83
N GLU A 51 0.98 -9.29 -4.69
CA GLU A 51 0.01 -10.35 -4.42
C GLU A 51 0.36 -11.19 -3.19
N PRO A 52 1.60 -11.68 -3.02
CA PRO A 52 1.95 -12.38 -1.78
C PRO A 52 1.79 -11.50 -0.53
N ILE A 53 2.04 -10.20 -0.65
CA ILE A 53 1.83 -9.27 0.46
C ILE A 53 0.34 -9.23 0.82
N LEU A 54 -0.52 -9.15 -0.19
CA LEU A 54 -1.97 -9.13 0.02
C LEU A 54 -2.47 -10.40 0.70
N ILE A 55 -1.95 -11.54 0.28
CA ILE A 55 -2.31 -12.82 0.90
C ILE A 55 -1.95 -12.83 2.37
N GLY A 56 -0.75 -12.35 2.70
CA GLY A 56 -0.31 -12.28 4.09
C GLY A 56 -1.16 -11.33 4.92
N LEU A 57 -1.54 -10.19 4.36
CA LEU A 57 -2.42 -9.24 5.04
C LEU A 57 -3.82 -9.80 5.22
N ASP A 58 -4.34 -10.49 4.22
CA ASP A 58 -5.66 -11.11 4.28
C ASP A 58 -5.73 -12.12 5.42
N MET A 59 -4.67 -12.91 5.60
CA MET A 59 -4.58 -13.86 6.71
C MET A 59 -4.59 -13.17 8.07
N ALA A 60 -4.20 -11.92 8.13
CA ALA A 60 -4.25 -11.11 9.34
C ALA A 60 -5.57 -10.32 9.46
N GLY A 61 -6.51 -10.55 8.55
CA GLY A 61 -7.80 -9.86 8.55
C GLY A 61 -7.75 -8.45 7.98
N ILE A 62 -6.69 -8.12 7.26
CA ILE A 62 -6.54 -6.79 6.66
C ILE A 62 -6.89 -6.86 5.19
N CYS A 63 -7.86 -6.06 4.78
CA CYS A 63 -8.29 -5.98 3.39
C CYS A 63 -7.54 -4.88 2.66
N ALA A 64 -6.79 -5.26 1.64
CA ALA A 64 -6.14 -4.32 0.74
C ALA A 64 -6.31 -4.86 -0.68
N SER A 65 -6.01 -4.05 -1.66
CA SER A 65 -6.16 -4.45 -3.07
C SER A 65 -4.81 -4.41 -3.77
N SER A 66 -4.70 -5.15 -4.86
CA SER A 66 -3.51 -5.07 -5.68
C SER A 66 -3.46 -3.73 -6.41
N GLY A 67 -2.28 -3.12 -6.44
CA GLY A 67 -2.04 -1.95 -7.27
C GLY A 67 -1.78 -2.33 -8.73
N SER A 68 -1.60 -3.62 -9.01
CA SER A 68 -1.41 -4.09 -10.37
C SER A 68 -2.76 -4.43 -11.02
N ALA A 69 -2.76 -4.61 -12.34
CA ALA A 69 -3.99 -4.90 -13.06
C ALA A 69 -4.60 -6.21 -12.59
N CYS A 70 -5.89 -6.18 -12.36
CA CYS A 70 -6.62 -7.30 -11.77
C CYS A 70 -6.98 -8.38 -12.78
N SER A 71 -6.06 -8.95 -13.45
CA SER A 71 -6.37 -10.22 -14.04
C SER A 71 -5.73 -11.27 -13.15
N SER A 72 -6.54 -12.19 -12.74
CA SER A 72 -6.18 -13.21 -11.77
C SER A 72 -5.00 -14.11 -12.15
N ALA A 73 -4.42 -13.92 -13.32
CA ALA A 73 -3.33 -14.77 -13.79
C ALA A 73 -2.12 -13.97 -14.26
N SER A 74 -2.16 -12.65 -14.16
CA SER A 74 -1.13 -11.82 -14.73
C SER A 74 -0.51 -10.91 -13.68
N LEU A 75 0.80 -10.94 -13.56
CA LEU A 75 1.56 -10.04 -12.69
C LEU A 75 1.89 -8.74 -13.41
N GLU A 76 0.95 -8.25 -14.22
CA GLU A 76 1.18 -7.00 -14.91
C GLU A 76 1.02 -5.81 -13.96
N PRO A 77 1.93 -4.85 -14.04
CA PRO A 77 1.83 -3.66 -13.20
C PRO A 77 0.63 -2.80 -13.60
N SER A 78 0.15 -2.03 -12.64
CA SER A 78 -0.99 -1.15 -12.87
C SER A 78 -0.69 -0.12 -13.95
N HIS A 79 -1.57 -0.03 -14.95
CA HIS A 79 -1.45 0.99 -16.00
C HIS A 79 -1.54 2.40 -15.42
N VAL A 80 -2.31 2.57 -14.35
CA VAL A 80 -2.45 3.88 -13.70
C VAL A 80 -1.12 4.31 -13.09
N LEU A 81 -0.44 3.42 -12.39
CA LEU A 81 0.85 3.73 -11.79
C LEU A 81 1.91 3.99 -12.84
N ILE A 82 1.93 3.22 -13.90
CA ILE A 82 2.87 3.41 -14.99
C ILE A 82 2.63 4.77 -15.68
N ALA A 83 1.36 5.13 -15.88
CA ALA A 83 1.00 6.42 -16.46
C ALA A 83 1.44 7.58 -15.59
N GLN A 84 1.58 7.37 -14.28
CA GLN A 84 2.09 8.36 -13.36
C GLN A 84 3.62 8.40 -13.28
N GLY A 85 4.29 7.63 -14.14
CA GLY A 85 5.74 7.63 -14.19
C GLY A 85 6.42 6.67 -13.21
N ILE A 86 5.67 5.75 -12.64
CA ILE A 86 6.23 4.77 -11.72
C ILE A 86 6.91 3.64 -12.50
N ASP A 87 8.12 3.29 -12.09
CA ASP A 87 8.85 2.18 -12.70
C ASP A 87 8.00 0.90 -12.62
N PRO A 88 7.81 0.18 -13.73
CA PRO A 88 7.04 -1.06 -13.72
C PRO A 88 7.51 -2.08 -12.68
N LYS A 89 8.80 -2.14 -12.42
CA LYS A 89 9.35 -3.05 -11.40
C LYS A 89 8.85 -2.70 -10.00
N LEU A 90 8.67 -1.42 -9.75
CA LEU A 90 8.16 -0.95 -8.46
C LEU A 90 6.65 -1.14 -8.40
N ALA A 91 5.96 -0.89 -9.51
CA ALA A 91 4.50 -1.01 -9.58
C ALA A 91 4.02 -2.44 -9.33
N VAL A 92 4.80 -3.45 -9.70
CA VAL A 92 4.47 -4.85 -9.45
C VAL A 92 4.39 -5.14 -7.95
N GLY A 93 5.18 -4.44 -7.14
CA GLY A 93 5.18 -4.58 -5.70
C GLY A 93 4.21 -3.67 -4.97
N SER A 94 3.20 -3.16 -5.67
CA SER A 94 2.28 -2.20 -5.06
C SER A 94 1.05 -2.86 -4.46
N ILE A 95 0.61 -2.30 -3.35
CA ILE A 95 -0.68 -2.62 -2.75
C ILE A 95 -1.46 -1.31 -2.60
N ARG A 96 -2.77 -1.42 -2.66
CA ARG A 96 -3.66 -0.27 -2.52
C ARG A 96 -4.43 -0.37 -1.22
N ILE A 97 -4.35 0.68 -0.43
CA ILE A 97 -5.01 0.76 0.86
C ILE A 97 -6.09 1.83 0.78
N SER A 98 -7.30 1.47 1.20
CA SER A 98 -8.42 2.39 1.27
C SER A 98 -8.75 2.68 2.72
N LEU A 99 -8.93 3.94 3.05
CA LEU A 99 -9.21 4.40 4.41
C LEU A 99 -10.65 4.91 4.50
N SER A 100 -11.18 4.89 5.72
CA SER A 100 -12.52 5.40 5.98
C SER A 100 -12.52 6.19 7.29
N LEU A 101 -13.66 6.85 7.58
CA LEU A 101 -13.82 7.58 8.84
C LEU A 101 -13.75 6.66 10.05
N GLU A 102 -14.01 5.37 9.87
CA GLU A 102 -13.98 4.41 10.96
C GLU A 102 -12.57 3.96 11.31
N ASN A 103 -11.61 4.18 10.44
CA ASN A 103 -10.24 3.79 10.70
C ASN A 103 -9.59 4.70 11.73
N THR A 104 -8.75 4.12 12.57
CA THR A 104 -8.07 4.80 13.67
C THR A 104 -6.56 4.67 13.52
N GLU A 105 -5.83 5.42 14.34
CA GLU A 105 -4.38 5.27 14.39
C GLU A 105 -3.97 3.86 14.83
N GLN A 106 -4.77 3.24 15.70
CA GLN A 106 -4.51 1.85 16.12
C GLN A 106 -4.64 0.89 14.94
N ASP A 107 -5.59 1.13 14.05
CA ASP A 107 -5.72 0.32 12.84
C ASP A 107 -4.48 0.46 11.96
N ILE A 108 -3.93 1.66 11.88
CA ILE A 108 -2.73 1.91 11.11
C ILE A 108 -1.52 1.21 11.74
N GLU A 109 -1.41 1.25 13.06
CA GLU A 109 -0.35 0.52 13.76
C GLU A 109 -0.42 -0.97 13.49
N TYR A 110 -1.63 -1.52 13.53
CA TYR A 110 -1.86 -2.93 13.21
C TYR A 110 -1.47 -3.25 11.77
N LEU A 111 -1.86 -2.38 10.84
CA LEU A 111 -1.50 -2.53 9.42
C LEU A 111 0.02 -2.54 9.24
N VAL A 112 0.71 -1.55 9.79
CA VAL A 112 2.16 -1.42 9.59
C VAL A 112 2.91 -2.57 10.25
N GLU A 113 2.49 -2.99 11.42
CA GLU A 113 3.07 -4.14 12.11
C GLU A 113 2.95 -5.41 11.28
N ASN A 114 1.77 -5.64 10.70
CA ASN A 114 1.55 -6.81 9.85
C ASN A 114 2.27 -6.69 8.51
N LEU A 115 2.35 -5.50 7.93
CA LEU A 115 3.16 -5.27 6.74
C LEU A 115 4.62 -5.64 7.00
N GLU A 116 5.17 -5.19 8.12
CA GLU A 116 6.56 -5.50 8.46
C GLU A 116 6.77 -7.00 8.60
N ARG A 117 5.86 -7.68 9.28
CA ARG A 117 5.94 -9.14 9.44
C ARG A 117 5.86 -9.85 8.09
N VAL A 118 4.87 -9.49 7.27
CA VAL A 118 4.65 -10.15 5.99
C VAL A 118 5.82 -9.92 5.03
N VAL A 119 6.26 -8.68 4.91
CA VAL A 119 7.37 -8.34 4.01
C VAL A 119 8.66 -9.01 4.50
N SER A 120 8.86 -9.05 5.80
CA SER A 120 10.02 -9.72 6.39
C SER A 120 10.04 -11.22 6.08
N GLU A 121 8.89 -11.88 6.20
CA GLU A 121 8.77 -13.29 5.84
C GLU A 121 9.03 -13.53 4.35
N LEU A 122 8.52 -12.64 3.51
CA LEU A 122 8.71 -12.74 2.07
C LEU A 122 10.12 -12.39 1.62
N SER A 123 10.88 -11.65 2.43
CA SER A 123 12.24 -11.23 2.07
C SER A 123 13.17 -12.40 1.82
N VAL A 124 12.85 -13.55 2.40
CA VAL A 124 13.63 -14.79 2.19
C VAL A 124 13.59 -15.21 0.71
N TYR A 125 12.52 -14.85 0.03
CA TYR A 125 12.31 -15.22 -1.37
C TYR A 125 12.54 -14.06 -2.34
N ALA A 126 12.78 -12.86 -1.83
CA ALA A 126 12.99 -11.69 -2.67
C ALA A 126 14.36 -11.76 -3.35
N LYS A 127 14.40 -11.37 -4.61
CA LYS A 127 15.66 -11.30 -5.34
C LYS A 127 16.36 -9.98 -5.02
N ASN A 128 17.60 -10.08 -4.66
CA ASN A 128 18.43 -8.91 -4.43
C ASN A 128 18.90 -8.30 -5.75
#